data_402ca951d4a95133f8cad5c41ce9588e
#
_entry.id   402ca951d4a95133f8cad5c41ce9588e
#
_cell.length_a   1.000
_cell.length_b   1.000
_cell.length_c   1.000
_cell.angle_alpha   90.00
_cell.angle_beta   90.00
_cell.angle_gamma   90.00
#
_symmetry.space_group_name_H-M   'P 1'
#
loop_
_entity.id
_entity.type
_entity.pdbx_description
1 polymer ?
#
loop_
_entity_poly.entity_id
_entity_poly.type
_entity_poly.pdbx_seq_one_letter_code
_entity_poly.pdbx_strand_id
1 'polypeptide(L)'
;MAVVPIIKPLHSIHPGEWYFGAEFERLHTVLGSCVALTAWHPSLKVGGMCHYLLASEPNTKDAQRRSMTRGDCRYAINALEQMKKSMQAYDEMSEFQLGIFGGGDMFAYTTPTSIGFDNIAFVRQWLMREKLQPLHVDVGGSISRSLMLVIPTGDIQLKHYVMNQA
;
A
#
# COMPACT_ATOMS: atom_id res chain seq x y z
N MET A 1 0.64 -34.66 -17.00
CA MET A 1 1.53 -33.50 -17.18
C MET A 1 1.07 -32.36 -16.27
N ALA A 2 1.95 -31.89 -15.42
CA ALA A 2 1.66 -30.72 -14.61
C ALA A 2 1.58 -29.49 -15.51
N VAL A 3 0.47 -28.73 -15.43
CA VAL A 3 0.34 -27.47 -16.11
C VAL A 3 1.14 -26.43 -15.30
N VAL A 4 2.20 -25.90 -15.90
CA VAL A 4 2.96 -24.80 -15.29
C VAL A 4 2.08 -23.55 -15.35
N PRO A 5 1.77 -22.89 -14.22
CA PRO A 5 0.97 -21.67 -14.25
C PRO A 5 1.67 -20.60 -15.08
N ILE A 6 0.93 -19.93 -15.96
CA ILE A 6 1.46 -18.79 -16.72
C ILE A 6 1.51 -17.60 -15.76
N ILE A 7 2.74 -17.14 -15.44
CA ILE A 7 2.94 -15.94 -14.65
C ILE A 7 2.85 -14.74 -15.57
N LYS A 8 1.93 -13.82 -15.26
CA LYS A 8 1.78 -12.56 -15.99
C LYS A 8 2.91 -11.59 -15.59
N PRO A 9 3.45 -10.78 -16.52
CA PRO A 9 4.65 -10.00 -16.24
C PRO A 9 4.43 -8.82 -15.27
N LEU A 10 3.30 -8.12 -15.37
CA LEU A 10 3.11 -6.88 -14.62
C LEU A 10 1.63 -6.62 -14.34
N HIS A 11 1.35 -6.15 -13.14
CA HIS A 11 0.05 -5.63 -12.76
C HIS A 11 0.22 -4.28 -12.08
N SER A 12 -0.48 -3.26 -12.59
CA SER A 12 -0.49 -1.92 -12.00
C SER A 12 -1.62 -1.80 -10.99
N ILE A 13 -1.30 -1.30 -9.81
CA ILE A 13 -2.25 -1.05 -8.73
C ILE A 13 -2.59 0.44 -8.76
N HIS A 14 -3.82 0.76 -9.04
CA HIS A 14 -4.32 2.15 -9.09
C HIS A 14 -4.92 2.55 -7.73
N PRO A 15 -5.14 3.87 -7.51
CA PRO A 15 -5.76 4.32 -6.27
C PRO A 15 -7.07 3.59 -5.95
N GLY A 16 -7.17 3.06 -4.74
CA GLY A 16 -8.31 2.27 -4.28
C GLY A 16 -8.26 0.80 -4.64
N GLU A 17 -7.23 0.38 -5.35
CA GLU A 17 -7.04 -1.02 -5.73
C GLU A 17 -6.07 -1.74 -4.79
N TRP A 18 -6.12 -3.07 -4.85
CA TRP A 18 -5.20 -3.94 -4.15
C TRP A 18 -5.06 -5.26 -4.92
N TYR A 19 -3.97 -5.96 -4.64
CA TYR A 19 -3.75 -7.32 -5.16
C TYR A 19 -2.98 -8.12 -4.12
N PHE A 20 -3.23 -9.45 -4.08
CA PHE A 20 -2.43 -10.36 -3.27
C PHE A 20 -2.40 -11.75 -3.93
N GLY A 21 -1.19 -12.32 -4.08
CA GLY A 21 -1.02 -13.64 -4.67
C GLY A 21 0.33 -13.82 -5.35
N ALA A 22 0.38 -14.68 -6.37
CA ALA A 22 1.58 -15.00 -7.13
C ALA A 22 1.31 -15.13 -8.64
N GLU A 23 0.23 -14.53 -9.13
CA GLU A 23 -0.14 -14.59 -10.56
C GLU A 23 0.67 -13.64 -11.43
N PHE A 24 1.24 -12.60 -10.80
CA PHE A 24 2.05 -11.58 -11.47
C PHE A 24 3.50 -11.64 -10.99
N GLU A 25 4.43 -11.42 -11.91
CA GLU A 25 5.84 -11.29 -11.57
C GLU A 25 6.11 -10.00 -10.79
N ARG A 26 5.45 -8.91 -11.17
CA ARG A 26 5.67 -7.57 -10.62
C ARG A 26 4.36 -6.85 -10.38
N LEU A 27 4.31 -6.13 -9.26
CA LEU A 27 3.26 -5.18 -8.96
C LEU A 27 3.85 -3.77 -8.98
N HIS A 28 3.16 -2.84 -9.60
CA HIS A 28 3.63 -1.46 -9.76
C HIS A 28 2.56 -0.46 -9.34
N THR A 29 2.99 0.64 -8.73
CA THR A 29 2.12 1.78 -8.45
C THR A 29 2.91 3.09 -8.44
N VAL A 30 2.21 4.20 -8.60
CA VAL A 30 2.76 5.55 -8.51
C VAL A 30 2.08 6.28 -7.36
N LEU A 31 2.88 6.90 -6.49
CA LEU A 31 2.43 7.49 -5.25
C LEU A 31 2.84 8.96 -5.16
N GLY A 32 1.86 9.84 -5.00
CA GLY A 32 2.07 11.21 -4.51
C GLY A 32 1.79 11.24 -3.02
N SER A 33 0.65 11.83 -2.63
CA SER A 33 0.18 11.87 -1.23
C SER A 33 -0.41 10.54 -0.76
N CYS A 34 -0.75 9.65 -1.67
CA CYS A 34 -1.26 8.32 -1.35
C CYS A 34 -0.20 7.45 -0.69
N VAL A 35 -0.65 6.39 -0.02
CA VAL A 35 0.24 5.41 0.62
C VAL A 35 -0.05 4.01 0.10
N ALA A 36 1.01 3.25 -0.08
CA ALA A 36 0.96 1.81 -0.37
C ALA A 36 1.53 1.02 0.80
N LEU A 37 0.86 -0.06 1.17
CA LEU A 37 1.41 -1.12 2.01
C LEU A 37 1.75 -2.29 1.10
N THR A 38 3.00 -2.77 1.19
CA THR A 38 3.43 -4.00 0.54
C THR A 38 3.61 -5.10 1.57
N ALA A 39 3.34 -6.34 1.18
CA ALA A 39 3.59 -7.50 1.99
C ALA A 39 4.13 -8.62 1.10
N TRP A 40 5.14 -9.35 1.60
CA TRP A 40 5.75 -10.44 0.85
C TRP A 40 6.19 -11.56 1.79
N HIS A 41 5.87 -12.80 1.42
CA HIS A 41 6.22 -13.99 2.19
C HIS A 41 7.43 -14.69 1.57
N PRO A 42 8.58 -14.77 2.29
CA PRO A 42 9.83 -15.27 1.71
C PRO A 42 9.81 -16.76 1.38
N SER A 43 9.04 -17.56 2.11
CA SER A 43 8.96 -19.01 1.85
C SER A 43 7.92 -19.34 0.81
N LEU A 44 6.72 -18.75 0.92
CA LEU A 44 5.60 -19.05 0.01
C LEU A 44 5.72 -18.33 -1.34
N LYS A 45 6.55 -17.28 -1.41
CA LYS A 45 6.72 -16.46 -2.62
C LYS A 45 5.40 -15.88 -3.12
N VAL A 46 4.57 -15.45 -2.19
CA VAL A 46 3.35 -14.69 -2.43
C VAL A 46 3.53 -13.28 -1.89
N GLY A 47 2.87 -12.33 -2.51
CA GLY A 47 2.93 -10.95 -2.06
C GLY A 47 1.78 -10.13 -2.59
N GLY A 48 1.70 -8.90 -2.09
CA GLY A 48 0.63 -8.01 -2.46
C GLY A 48 0.93 -6.57 -2.12
N MET A 49 0.02 -5.73 -2.57
CA MET A 49 0.11 -4.29 -2.41
C MET A 49 -1.30 -3.71 -2.40
N CYS A 50 -1.51 -2.70 -1.55
CA CYS A 50 -2.68 -1.84 -1.64
C CYS A 50 -2.24 -0.40 -1.86
N HIS A 51 -3.17 0.41 -2.36
CA HIS A 51 -2.94 1.83 -2.63
C HIS A 51 -4.16 2.60 -2.16
N TYR A 52 -4.07 3.27 -1.01
CA TYR A 52 -5.18 4.08 -0.52
C TYR A 52 -4.89 5.57 -0.66
N LEU A 53 -5.97 6.36 -0.79
CA LEU A 53 -5.90 7.79 -1.08
C LEU A 53 -5.98 8.64 0.18
N LEU A 54 -6.82 8.24 1.14
CA LEU A 54 -7.18 9.05 2.29
C LEU A 54 -7.19 8.21 3.56
N ALA A 55 -6.73 8.82 4.66
CA ALA A 55 -6.71 8.17 5.96
C ALA A 55 -8.13 7.86 6.45
N SER A 56 -9.07 8.79 6.22
CA SER A 56 -10.45 8.61 6.66
C SER A 56 -11.39 9.26 5.67
N GLU A 57 -12.64 8.78 5.64
CA GLU A 57 -13.70 9.40 4.88
C GLU A 57 -14.04 10.81 5.39
N PRO A 58 -14.57 11.67 4.51
CA PRO A 58 -15.21 12.91 4.94
C PRO A 58 -16.23 12.60 6.05
N ASN A 59 -16.26 13.44 7.07
CA ASN A 59 -16.98 13.18 8.31
C ASN A 59 -18.50 13.35 8.16
N THR A 60 -19.12 12.54 7.28
CA THR A 60 -20.57 12.39 7.18
C THR A 60 -20.94 10.99 7.61
N LYS A 61 -21.98 10.87 8.44
CA LYS A 61 -22.46 9.57 8.93
C LYS A 61 -22.81 8.60 7.78
N ASP A 62 -23.28 9.12 6.67
CA ASP A 62 -23.65 8.31 5.50
C ASP A 62 -22.42 7.83 4.72
N ALA A 63 -21.38 8.66 4.62
CA ALA A 63 -20.13 8.27 4.00
C ALA A 63 -19.43 7.18 4.81
N GLN A 64 -19.39 7.31 6.15
CA GLN A 64 -18.80 6.30 7.05
C GLN A 64 -19.51 4.95 6.93
N ARG A 65 -20.83 4.95 6.87
CA ARG A 65 -21.60 3.72 6.69
C ARG A 65 -21.30 3.03 5.36
N ARG A 66 -21.18 3.80 4.28
CA ARG A 66 -20.88 3.26 2.96
C ARG A 66 -19.49 2.66 2.87
N SER A 67 -18.49 3.30 3.47
CA SER A 67 -17.13 2.79 3.52
C SER A 67 -17.05 1.49 4.33
N MET A 68 -17.63 1.47 5.53
CA MET A 68 -17.61 0.30 6.40
C MET A 68 -18.35 -0.90 5.80
N THR A 69 -19.40 -0.66 5.01
CA THR A 69 -20.21 -1.74 4.42
C THR A 69 -19.71 -2.22 3.07
N ARG A 70 -18.97 -1.40 2.32
CA ARG A 70 -18.54 -1.72 0.95
C ARG A 70 -17.07 -2.12 0.83
N GLY A 71 -16.28 -2.01 1.90
CA GLY A 71 -14.85 -2.31 1.84
C GLY A 71 -14.12 -1.40 0.84
N ASP A 72 -14.47 -0.11 0.80
CA ASP A 72 -13.90 0.86 -0.13
C ASP A 72 -12.44 1.12 0.17
N CYS A 73 -11.55 0.53 -0.62
CA CYS A 73 -10.11 0.56 -0.42
C CYS A 73 -9.44 1.89 -0.83
N ARG A 74 -10.22 2.90 -1.21
CA ARG A 74 -9.70 4.27 -1.28
C ARG A 74 -9.36 4.81 0.12
N TYR A 75 -9.96 4.24 1.15
CA TYR A 75 -9.75 4.63 2.54
C TYR A 75 -8.85 3.63 3.26
N ALA A 76 -7.92 4.17 4.05
CA ALA A 76 -6.85 3.39 4.68
C ALA A 76 -7.35 2.17 5.45
N ILE A 77 -8.37 2.34 6.29
CA ILE A 77 -8.85 1.22 7.13
C ILE A 77 -9.28 0.02 6.28
N ASN A 78 -9.99 0.26 5.19
CA ASN A 78 -10.48 -0.82 4.35
C ASN A 78 -9.36 -1.48 3.56
N ALA A 79 -8.42 -0.68 3.03
CA ALA A 79 -7.28 -1.20 2.30
C ALA A 79 -6.36 -2.04 3.20
N LEU A 80 -6.06 -1.55 4.40
CA LEU A 80 -5.19 -2.24 5.33
C LEU A 80 -5.83 -3.51 5.88
N GLU A 81 -7.14 -3.47 6.21
CA GLU A 81 -7.88 -4.66 6.64
C GLU A 81 -7.98 -5.70 5.53
N GLN A 82 -8.09 -5.27 4.27
CA GLN A 82 -8.06 -6.20 3.13
C GLN A 82 -6.69 -6.86 3.00
N MET A 83 -5.62 -6.13 3.20
CA MET A 83 -4.26 -6.69 3.20
C MET A 83 -4.08 -7.69 4.35
N LYS A 84 -4.55 -7.35 5.54
CA LYS A 84 -4.55 -8.25 6.71
C LYS A 84 -5.26 -9.57 6.40
N LYS A 85 -6.47 -9.48 5.86
CA LYS A 85 -7.27 -10.64 5.48
C LYS A 85 -6.55 -11.49 4.44
N SER A 86 -5.93 -10.86 3.46
CA SER A 86 -5.19 -11.55 2.41
C SER A 86 -3.96 -12.28 2.95
N MET A 87 -3.18 -11.62 3.83
CA MET A 87 -2.03 -12.24 4.48
C MET A 87 -2.45 -13.44 5.33
N GLN A 88 -3.49 -13.28 6.15
CA GLN A 88 -3.96 -14.33 7.05
C GLN A 88 -4.51 -15.56 6.32
N ALA A 89 -4.89 -15.42 5.06
CA ALA A 89 -5.28 -16.56 4.23
C ALA A 89 -4.09 -17.47 3.91
N TYR A 90 -2.86 -16.99 4.02
CA TYR A 90 -1.64 -17.76 3.74
C TYR A 90 -0.86 -18.14 4.99
N ASP A 91 -0.68 -17.19 5.93
CA ASP A 91 0.14 -17.40 7.13
C ASP A 91 -0.10 -16.28 8.14
N GLU A 92 0.54 -16.35 9.30
CA GLU A 92 0.51 -15.27 10.27
C GLU A 92 1.17 -14.00 9.69
N MET A 93 0.63 -12.84 10.02
CA MET A 93 1.14 -11.56 9.48
C MET A 93 2.61 -11.32 9.83
N SER A 94 3.09 -11.82 10.96
CA SER A 94 4.49 -11.70 11.37
C SER A 94 5.48 -12.42 10.44
N GLU A 95 5.01 -13.34 9.62
CA GLU A 95 5.83 -14.08 8.65
C GLU A 95 6.06 -13.29 7.36
N PHE A 96 5.40 -12.15 7.20
CA PHE A 96 5.53 -11.33 6.00
C PHE A 96 6.53 -10.19 6.21
N GLN A 97 7.27 -9.87 5.16
CA GLN A 97 8.07 -8.65 5.07
C GLN A 97 7.16 -7.53 4.59
N LEU A 98 7.01 -6.49 5.40
CA LEU A 98 6.12 -5.38 5.12
C LEU A 98 6.91 -4.15 4.67
N GLY A 99 6.30 -3.36 3.78
CA GLY A 99 6.82 -2.06 3.39
C GLY A 99 5.73 -1.01 3.38
N ILE A 100 6.09 0.21 3.76
CA ILE A 100 5.20 1.38 3.67
C ILE A 100 5.87 2.47 2.83
N PHE A 101 5.12 2.99 1.86
CA PHE A 101 5.66 3.91 0.86
C PHE A 101 4.66 5.01 0.54
N GLY A 102 5.16 6.19 0.21
CA GLY A 102 4.34 7.29 -0.26
C GLY A 102 4.10 8.37 0.78
N GLY A 103 2.92 8.93 0.79
CA GLY A 103 2.56 10.00 1.72
C GLY A 103 3.33 11.30 1.49
N GLY A 104 3.71 11.59 0.23
CA GLY A 104 4.41 12.81 -0.11
C GLY A 104 3.56 14.05 0.15
N ASP A 105 4.21 15.14 0.51
CA ASP A 105 3.56 16.44 0.64
C ASP A 105 3.61 17.16 -0.70
N MET A 106 2.54 16.99 -1.48
CA MET A 106 2.42 17.57 -2.82
C MET A 106 2.03 19.05 -2.81
N PHE A 107 1.58 19.57 -1.64
CA PHE A 107 1.05 20.93 -1.49
C PHE A 107 1.69 21.63 -0.29
N ALA A 108 3.02 21.53 -0.16
CA ALA A 108 3.81 21.99 0.99
C ALA A 108 3.55 23.46 1.44
N TYR A 109 2.98 24.27 0.55
CA TYR A 109 2.79 25.69 0.82
C TYR A 109 1.35 26.08 1.17
N THR A 110 0.40 25.16 1.17
CA THR A 110 -1.02 25.51 1.22
C THR A 110 -1.77 25.08 2.46
N THR A 111 -1.27 24.10 3.22
CA THR A 111 -1.97 23.62 4.42
C THR A 111 -0.99 23.17 5.50
N PRO A 112 -1.27 23.46 6.79
CA PRO A 112 -0.44 23.01 7.91
C PRO A 112 -0.52 21.49 8.16
N THR A 113 -1.54 20.82 7.61
CA THR A 113 -1.67 19.36 7.67
C THR A 113 -1.84 18.82 6.26
N SER A 114 -0.88 18.02 5.80
CA SER A 114 -0.97 17.41 4.48
C SER A 114 -1.73 16.09 4.51
N ILE A 115 -2.39 15.78 3.41
CA ILE A 115 -3.04 14.47 3.19
C ILE A 115 -2.01 13.35 3.34
N GLY A 116 -0.80 13.56 2.80
CA GLY A 116 0.29 12.59 2.92
C GLY A 116 0.67 12.31 4.36
N PHE A 117 0.77 13.32 5.18
CA PHE A 117 1.06 13.18 6.62
C PHE A 117 -0.01 12.32 7.32
N ASP A 118 -1.28 12.61 7.07
CA ASP A 118 -2.39 11.84 7.68
C ASP A 118 -2.38 10.39 7.22
N ASN A 119 -2.08 10.15 5.96
CA ASN A 119 -1.99 8.81 5.39
C ASN A 119 -0.85 8.00 6.02
N ILE A 120 0.30 8.61 6.26
CA ILE A 120 1.43 7.97 6.94
C ILE A 120 1.08 7.68 8.40
N ALA A 121 0.51 8.65 9.09
CA ALA A 121 0.13 8.51 10.50
C ALA A 121 -0.84 7.32 10.68
N PHE A 122 -1.77 7.15 9.77
CA PHE A 122 -2.75 6.08 9.84
C PHE A 122 -2.08 4.69 9.76
N VAL A 123 -1.22 4.46 8.76
CA VAL A 123 -0.57 3.15 8.60
C VAL A 123 0.38 2.85 9.75
N ARG A 124 1.07 3.87 10.29
CA ARG A 124 1.93 3.68 11.46
C ARG A 124 1.13 3.26 12.69
N GLN A 125 0.00 3.88 12.94
CA GLN A 125 -0.89 3.49 14.04
C GLN A 125 -1.47 2.09 13.85
N TRP A 126 -1.85 1.76 12.63
CA TRP A 126 -2.36 0.43 12.30
C TRP A 126 -1.30 -0.66 12.54
N LEU A 127 -0.07 -0.43 12.10
CA LEU A 127 1.05 -1.35 12.34
C LEU A 127 1.32 -1.53 13.84
N MET A 128 1.27 -0.45 14.61
CA MET A 128 1.44 -0.52 16.07
C MET A 128 0.36 -1.36 16.72
N ARG A 129 -0.90 -1.18 16.35
CA ARG A 129 -2.02 -1.98 16.88
C ARG A 129 -1.89 -3.45 16.54
N GLU A 130 -1.41 -3.76 15.34
CA GLU A 130 -1.19 -5.13 14.88
C GLU A 130 0.13 -5.72 15.38
N LYS A 131 0.95 -4.94 16.09
CA LYS A 131 2.27 -5.31 16.61
C LYS A 131 3.22 -5.77 15.51
N LEU A 132 3.20 -5.04 14.39
CA LEU A 132 4.00 -5.32 13.21
C LEU A 132 5.04 -4.22 13.00
N GLN A 133 6.21 -4.60 12.47
CA GLN A 133 7.24 -3.66 12.09
C GLN A 133 7.52 -3.77 10.60
N PRO A 134 7.50 -2.65 9.85
CA PRO A 134 7.85 -2.68 8.44
C PRO A 134 9.36 -2.86 8.26
N LEU A 135 9.74 -3.69 7.29
CA LEU A 135 11.12 -3.85 6.87
C LEU A 135 11.57 -2.68 5.99
N HIS A 136 10.67 -2.17 5.16
CA HIS A 136 10.94 -1.05 4.25
C HIS A 136 10.05 0.14 4.63
N VAL A 137 10.66 1.31 4.74
CA VAL A 137 9.94 2.57 5.02
C VAL A 137 10.52 3.65 4.14
N ASP A 138 9.70 4.19 3.24
CA ASP A 138 10.08 5.33 2.40
C ASP A 138 8.86 6.22 2.21
N VAL A 139 8.70 7.19 3.11
CA VAL A 139 7.48 8.00 3.23
C VAL A 139 7.81 9.47 3.43
N GLY A 140 6.88 10.32 3.02
CA GLY A 140 6.96 11.76 3.25
C GLY A 140 7.81 12.51 2.24
N GLY A 141 8.16 13.73 2.58
CA GLY A 141 8.92 14.63 1.70
C GLY A 141 8.09 15.18 0.55
N SER A 142 8.63 16.17 -0.14
CA SER A 142 7.98 16.78 -1.32
C SER A 142 8.39 16.02 -2.59
N ILE A 143 8.14 14.73 -2.60
CA ILE A 143 8.50 13.82 -3.69
C ILE A 143 7.34 12.89 -4.02
N SER A 144 7.25 12.52 -5.29
CA SER A 144 6.43 11.41 -5.72
C SER A 144 7.29 10.17 -5.93
N ARG A 145 6.67 9.00 -5.98
CA ARG A 145 7.38 7.73 -6.06
C ARG A 145 6.77 6.81 -7.10
N SER A 146 7.64 6.06 -7.78
CA SER A 146 7.26 4.88 -8.54
C SER A 146 7.77 3.67 -7.78
N LEU A 147 6.87 2.76 -7.44
CA LEU A 147 7.12 1.60 -6.59
C LEU A 147 6.85 0.32 -7.34
N MET A 148 7.76 -0.64 -7.24
CA MET A 148 7.59 -1.96 -7.81
C MET A 148 7.96 -3.03 -6.77
N LEU A 149 7.09 -4.02 -6.61
CA LEU A 149 7.35 -5.24 -5.85
C LEU A 149 7.52 -6.41 -6.82
N VAL A 150 8.67 -7.07 -6.73
CA VAL A 150 8.96 -8.27 -7.53
C VAL A 150 8.58 -9.50 -6.69
N ILE A 151 7.52 -10.19 -7.07
CA ILE A 151 6.94 -11.26 -6.23
C ILE A 151 7.85 -12.49 -6.09
N PRO A 152 8.52 -13.00 -7.13
CA PRO A 152 9.39 -14.17 -6.96
C PRO A 152 10.56 -13.96 -6.00
N THR A 153 11.03 -12.73 -5.84
CA THR A 153 12.24 -12.41 -5.05
C THR A 153 11.96 -11.56 -3.82
N GLY A 154 10.84 -10.84 -3.79
CA GLY A 154 10.53 -9.86 -2.76
C GLY A 154 11.25 -8.53 -2.92
N ASP A 155 11.96 -8.34 -4.03
CA ASP A 155 12.69 -7.09 -4.26
C ASP A 155 11.74 -5.90 -4.38
N ILE A 156 12.15 -4.80 -3.76
CA ILE A 156 11.50 -3.51 -3.88
C ILE A 156 12.35 -2.62 -4.78
N GLN A 157 11.73 -2.09 -5.83
CA GLN A 157 12.36 -1.11 -6.71
C GLN A 157 11.61 0.21 -6.57
N LEU A 158 12.34 1.26 -6.20
CA LEU A 158 11.75 2.54 -5.87
C LEU A 158 12.48 3.65 -6.62
N LYS A 159 11.70 4.55 -7.25
CA LYS A 159 12.22 5.77 -7.88
C LYS A 159 11.55 6.99 -7.25
N HIS A 160 12.35 7.99 -6.95
CA HIS A 160 11.89 9.27 -6.44
C HIS A 160 11.86 10.30 -7.54
N TYR A 161 10.81 11.12 -7.57
CA TYR A 161 10.67 12.26 -8.47
C TYR A 161 10.48 13.51 -7.62
N VAL A 162 11.49 14.38 -7.62
CA VAL A 162 11.44 15.64 -6.87
C VAL A 162 10.50 16.59 -7.58
N MET A 163 9.60 17.22 -6.82
CA MET A 163 8.74 18.26 -7.38
C MET A 163 9.59 19.47 -7.77
N ASN A 164 9.49 19.88 -9.04
CA ASN A 164 10.09 21.13 -9.50
C ASN A 164 9.34 22.28 -8.86
N GLN A 165 10.06 23.05 -8.03
CA GLN A 165 9.60 24.35 -7.58
C GLN A 165 9.83 25.34 -8.73
N ALA A 166 8.80 25.58 -9.49
CA ALA A 166 8.85 26.69 -10.43
C ALA A 166 8.51 27.99 -9.71
#